data_42e60d42da9ccc5f63a7287515186e85
#
_entry.id   42e60d42da9ccc5f63a7287515186e85
#
_cell.length_a   1.000
_cell.length_b   1.000
_cell.length_c   1.000
_cell.angle_alpha   90.00
_cell.angle_beta   90.00
_cell.angle_gamma   90.00
#
_symmetry.space_group_name_H-M   'P 1'
#
loop_
_entity.id
_entity.type
_entity.pdbx_description
1 polymer ?
#
loop_
_entity_poly.entity_id
_entity_poly.type
_entity_poly.pdbx_seq_one_letter_code
_entity_poly.pdbx_strand_id
1 'polypeptide(L)'
;MYKAIYMSPMIPSFDLQITGIFFKDILNFEKVFDSGNYTIYEKNNLTVHILPAGENIGQMEFYLEVDDVDTFWDTIKDKILGLKVREPFNQDYGMREVHIEIPKTKTLLFIGQAVS
;
A
#
# COMPACT_ATOMS: atom_id res chain seq x y z
N MET A 1 -20.59 -23.45 10.77
CA MET A 1 -19.18 -22.99 10.73
C MET A 1 -18.79 -22.61 9.31
N TYR A 2 -17.92 -21.69 9.16
CA TYR A 2 -17.48 -21.21 7.84
C TYR A 2 -15.98 -21.47 7.62
N LYS A 3 -15.55 -21.40 6.35
CA LYS A 3 -14.15 -21.48 5.96
C LYS A 3 -13.72 -20.11 5.40
N ALA A 4 -12.67 -19.51 5.95
CA ALA A 4 -12.12 -18.27 5.42
C ALA A 4 -11.32 -18.59 4.15
N ILE A 5 -11.55 -17.84 3.08
CA ILE A 5 -10.97 -18.12 1.76
C ILE A 5 -9.98 -17.05 1.34
N TYR A 6 -10.27 -15.79 1.67
CA TYR A 6 -9.52 -14.69 1.10
C TYR A 6 -9.74 -13.43 1.93
N MET A 7 -8.71 -12.60 2.02
CA MET A 7 -8.78 -11.31 2.70
C MET A 7 -7.94 -10.31 1.93
N SER A 8 -8.45 -9.10 1.76
CA SER A 8 -7.71 -8.05 1.05
C SER A 8 -8.03 -6.69 1.65
N PRO A 9 -7.04 -5.79 1.76
CA PRO A 9 -7.31 -4.41 2.12
C PRO A 9 -8.18 -3.74 1.06
N MET A 10 -9.09 -2.89 1.49
CA MET A 10 -9.91 -2.05 0.61
C MET A 10 -9.58 -0.60 0.90
N ILE A 11 -9.15 0.12 -0.13
CA ILE A 11 -8.59 1.46 0.00
C ILE A 11 -9.53 2.48 -0.64
N PRO A 12 -10.21 3.31 0.16
CA PRO A 12 -10.99 4.42 -0.39
C PRO A 12 -10.07 5.47 -1.01
N SER A 13 -10.33 5.83 -2.25
CA SER A 13 -9.52 6.78 -3.00
C SER A 13 -10.34 7.93 -3.53
N PHE A 14 -9.77 9.12 -3.47
CA PHE A 14 -10.37 10.32 -4.06
C PHE A 14 -10.05 10.44 -5.56
N ASP A 15 -9.13 9.60 -6.06
CA ASP A 15 -8.78 9.52 -7.48
C ASP A 15 -8.19 8.14 -7.75
N LEU A 16 -9.01 7.22 -8.27
CA LEU A 16 -8.61 5.83 -8.49
C LEU A 16 -7.40 5.69 -9.40
N GLN A 17 -7.29 6.56 -10.41
CA GLN A 17 -6.19 6.49 -11.36
C GLN A 17 -4.86 6.82 -10.70
N ILE A 18 -4.81 7.89 -9.92
CA ILE A 18 -3.58 8.31 -9.24
C ILE A 18 -3.17 7.28 -8.18
N THR A 19 -4.12 6.79 -7.39
CA THR A 19 -3.86 5.74 -6.42
C THR A 19 -3.35 4.46 -7.10
N GLY A 20 -3.96 4.11 -8.23
CA GLY A 20 -3.55 2.93 -9.01
C GLY A 20 -2.13 3.05 -9.56
N ILE A 21 -1.75 4.25 -10.04
CA ILE A 21 -0.39 4.49 -10.54
C ILE A 21 0.64 4.24 -9.43
N PHE A 22 0.33 4.62 -8.20
CA PHE A 22 1.21 4.34 -7.06
C PHE A 22 1.45 2.84 -6.90
N PHE A 23 0.39 2.03 -6.94
CA PHE A 23 0.53 0.58 -6.82
C PHE A 23 1.29 -0.02 -8.00
N LYS A 24 1.04 0.48 -9.20
CA LYS A 24 1.70 -0.04 -10.40
C LYS A 24 3.16 0.39 -10.50
N ASP A 25 3.43 1.69 -10.40
CA ASP A 25 4.75 2.24 -10.72
C ASP A 25 5.71 2.24 -9.52
N ILE A 26 5.20 2.35 -8.31
CA ILE A 26 6.03 2.36 -7.11
C ILE A 26 6.16 0.96 -6.52
N LEU A 27 5.04 0.26 -6.34
CA LEU A 27 5.03 -1.04 -5.70
C LEU A 27 5.09 -2.23 -6.67
N ASN A 28 5.01 -1.97 -7.98
CA ASN A 28 5.05 -2.98 -9.03
C ASN A 28 3.93 -4.02 -8.92
N PHE A 29 2.74 -3.58 -8.51
CA PHE A 29 1.54 -4.39 -8.59
C PHE A 29 0.96 -4.31 -10.00
N GLU A 30 0.23 -5.33 -10.38
CA GLU A 30 -0.45 -5.40 -11.67
C GLU A 30 -1.95 -5.23 -11.49
N LYS A 31 -2.57 -4.40 -12.34
CA LYS A 31 -4.02 -4.25 -12.33
C LYS A 31 -4.67 -5.47 -12.94
N VAL A 32 -5.47 -6.18 -12.15
CA VAL A 32 -6.11 -7.43 -12.56
C VAL A 32 -7.61 -7.30 -12.76
N PHE A 33 -8.20 -6.19 -12.33
CA PHE A 33 -9.62 -5.90 -12.51
C PHE A 33 -9.85 -4.41 -12.57
N ASP A 34 -10.74 -3.96 -13.46
CA ASP A 34 -11.10 -2.55 -13.61
C ASP A 34 -12.52 -2.45 -14.16
N SER A 35 -13.45 -1.95 -13.36
CA SER A 35 -14.83 -1.70 -13.78
C SER A 35 -15.12 -0.21 -14.04
N GLY A 36 -14.09 0.63 -14.03
CA GLY A 36 -14.21 2.08 -14.15
C GLY A 36 -14.26 2.81 -12.81
N ASN A 37 -14.98 2.26 -11.84
CA ASN A 37 -15.07 2.84 -10.49
C ASN A 37 -14.62 1.88 -9.40
N TYR A 38 -13.93 0.81 -9.78
CA TYR A 38 -13.41 -0.19 -8.83
C TYR A 38 -12.24 -0.89 -9.49
N THR A 39 -11.10 -0.98 -8.81
CA THR A 39 -9.91 -1.64 -9.36
C THR A 39 -9.30 -2.59 -8.34
N ILE A 40 -8.66 -3.63 -8.84
CA ILE A 40 -7.92 -4.59 -8.02
C ILE A 40 -6.51 -4.71 -8.57
N TYR A 41 -5.54 -4.58 -7.71
CA TYR A 41 -4.12 -4.76 -8.04
C TYR A 41 -3.57 -5.97 -7.29
N GLU A 42 -2.64 -6.68 -7.94
CA GLU A 42 -2.06 -7.92 -7.39
C GLU A 42 -0.56 -7.97 -7.58
N LYS A 43 0.13 -8.51 -6.60
CA LYS A 43 1.55 -8.86 -6.68
C LYS A 43 1.82 -10.05 -5.74
N ASN A 44 2.47 -11.10 -6.27
CA ASN A 44 2.83 -12.29 -5.49
C ASN A 44 1.64 -12.88 -4.71
N ASN A 45 0.49 -12.94 -5.36
CA ASN A 45 -0.79 -13.43 -4.79
C ASN A 45 -1.36 -12.56 -3.66
N LEU A 46 -0.80 -11.37 -3.44
CA LEU A 46 -1.35 -10.37 -2.54
C LEU A 46 -2.15 -9.36 -3.34
N THR A 47 -3.29 -8.97 -2.82
CA THR A 47 -4.18 -8.05 -3.53
C THR A 47 -4.51 -6.83 -2.70
N VAL A 48 -4.83 -5.74 -3.40
CA VAL A 48 -5.49 -4.57 -2.81
C VAL A 48 -6.65 -4.19 -3.70
N HIS A 49 -7.75 -3.78 -3.09
CA HIS A 49 -8.93 -3.27 -3.78
C HIS A 49 -8.99 -1.76 -3.61
N ILE A 50 -9.24 -1.04 -4.69
CA ILE A 50 -9.34 0.43 -4.66
C ILE A 50 -10.73 0.81 -5.12
N LEU A 51 -11.43 1.60 -4.31
CA LEU A 51 -12.79 2.03 -4.56
C LEU A 51 -12.94 3.53 -4.29
N PRO A 52 -13.99 4.18 -4.83
CA PRO A 52 -14.18 5.60 -4.58
C PRO A 52 -14.39 5.89 -3.11
N ALA A 53 -13.72 6.92 -2.59
CA ALA A 53 -13.92 7.38 -1.23
C ALA A 53 -15.29 8.06 -1.09
N GLY A 54 -15.99 7.71 -0.01
CA GLY A 54 -17.19 8.44 0.37
C GLY A 54 -16.85 9.69 1.15
N GLU A 55 -17.89 10.35 1.66
CA GLU A 55 -17.73 11.48 2.57
C GLU A 55 -17.34 10.97 3.96
N ASN A 56 -16.58 11.76 4.69
CA ASN A 56 -16.22 11.51 6.09
C ASN A 56 -15.47 10.20 6.32
N ILE A 57 -14.65 9.78 5.37
CA ILE A 57 -13.78 8.61 5.59
C ILE A 57 -12.71 8.96 6.61
N GLY A 58 -12.40 7.99 7.47
CA GLY A 58 -11.33 8.12 8.45
C GLY A 58 -9.99 7.65 7.90
N GLN A 59 -8.97 7.79 8.72
CA GLN A 59 -7.65 7.27 8.43
C GLN A 59 -7.64 5.76 8.56
N MET A 60 -6.97 5.10 7.62
CA MET A 60 -6.73 3.67 7.64
C MET A 60 -5.25 3.38 7.61
N GLU A 61 -4.89 2.18 8.03
CA GLU A 61 -3.51 1.70 7.98
C GLU A 61 -3.51 0.23 7.61
N PHE A 62 -2.51 -0.19 6.83
CA PHE A 62 -2.27 -1.62 6.66
C PHE A 62 -0.78 -1.86 6.44
N TYR A 63 -0.38 -3.13 6.55
CA TYR A 63 1.00 -3.55 6.59
C TYR A 63 1.32 -4.46 5.42
N LEU A 64 2.44 -4.21 4.77
CA LEU A 64 3.01 -5.05 3.74
C LEU A 64 4.40 -5.48 4.20
N GLU A 65 4.60 -6.77 4.38
CA GLU A 65 5.92 -7.28 4.70
C GLU A 65 6.71 -7.55 3.43
N VAL A 66 7.98 -7.13 3.42
CA VAL A 66 8.91 -7.37 2.32
C VAL A 66 10.15 -8.07 2.87
N ASP A 67 10.93 -8.65 1.98
CA ASP A 67 12.13 -9.39 2.37
C ASP A 67 13.29 -8.46 2.75
N ASP A 68 13.38 -7.27 2.15
CA ASP A 68 14.48 -6.33 2.38
C ASP A 68 13.99 -4.89 2.23
N VAL A 69 13.71 -4.25 3.35
CA VAL A 69 13.19 -2.88 3.39
C VAL A 69 14.17 -1.86 2.83
N ASP A 70 15.46 -2.03 3.11
CA ASP A 70 16.46 -1.06 2.65
C ASP A 70 16.63 -1.11 1.12
N THR A 71 16.65 -2.30 0.55
CA THR A 71 16.68 -2.47 -0.91
C THR A 71 15.40 -1.91 -1.54
N PHE A 72 14.25 -2.20 -0.94
CA PHE A 72 12.99 -1.63 -1.40
C PHE A 72 13.04 -0.09 -1.40
N TRP A 73 13.51 0.50 -0.29
CA TRP A 73 13.63 1.96 -0.16
C TRP A 73 14.53 2.54 -1.26
N ASP A 74 15.67 1.91 -1.50
CA ASP A 74 16.62 2.39 -2.52
C ASP A 74 16.01 2.39 -3.92
N THR A 75 15.09 1.49 -4.22
CA THR A 75 14.45 1.44 -5.54
C THR A 75 13.36 2.48 -5.69
N ILE A 76 12.73 2.94 -4.61
CA ILE A 76 11.56 3.82 -4.70
C ILE A 76 11.83 5.27 -4.29
N LYS A 77 12.88 5.54 -3.52
CA LYS A 77 13.07 6.85 -2.87
C LYS A 77 13.04 8.03 -3.83
N ASP A 78 13.51 7.86 -5.07
CA ASP A 78 13.51 8.94 -6.08
C ASP A 78 12.17 9.06 -6.80
N LYS A 79 11.29 8.07 -6.68
CA LYS A 79 9.99 8.03 -7.34
C LYS A 79 8.86 8.60 -6.48
N ILE A 80 9.12 8.83 -5.21
CA ILE A 80 8.09 9.23 -4.23
C ILE A 80 8.32 10.64 -3.69
N LEU A 81 9.08 11.45 -4.42
CA LEU A 81 9.27 12.87 -4.07
C LEU A 81 7.90 13.56 -4.06
N GLY A 82 7.64 14.32 -3.01
CA GLY A 82 6.36 15.00 -2.83
C GLY A 82 5.30 14.20 -2.08
N LEU A 83 5.53 12.91 -1.83
CA LEU A 83 4.65 12.12 -0.96
C LEU A 83 5.06 12.28 0.50
N LYS A 84 4.10 12.04 1.41
CA LYS A 84 4.40 11.97 2.83
C LYS A 84 4.98 10.60 3.13
N VAL A 85 6.26 10.58 3.49
CA VAL A 85 6.96 9.32 3.75
C VAL A 85 7.80 9.46 5.02
N ARG A 86 7.99 8.34 5.68
CA ARG A 86 9.03 8.19 6.70
C ARG A 86 10.02 7.16 6.18
N GLU A 87 11.27 7.57 6.03
CA GLU A 87 12.34 6.70 5.54
C GLU A 87 12.64 5.56 6.53
N PRO A 88 13.41 4.54 6.14
CA PRO A 88 13.60 3.36 6.98
C PRO A 88 14.06 3.68 8.41
N PHE A 89 13.37 3.11 9.38
CA PHE A 89 13.69 3.27 10.80
C PHE A 89 13.32 1.98 11.54
N ASN A 90 13.96 1.77 12.69
CA ASN A 90 13.66 0.60 13.53
C ASN A 90 12.62 0.97 14.58
N GLN A 91 11.57 0.15 14.65
CA GLN A 91 10.55 0.25 15.69
C GLN A 91 11.01 -0.50 16.95
N ASP A 92 10.47 -0.11 18.11
CA ASP A 92 10.79 -0.77 19.39
C ASP A 92 10.36 -2.23 19.41
N TYR A 93 9.39 -2.62 18.58
CA TYR A 93 8.86 -3.97 18.55
C TYR A 93 9.57 -4.91 17.56
N GLY A 94 10.77 -4.54 17.16
CA GLY A 94 11.62 -5.46 16.36
C GLY A 94 11.35 -5.45 14.86
N MET A 95 10.73 -4.40 14.35
CA MET A 95 10.48 -4.24 12.92
C MET A 95 11.26 -3.05 12.38
N ARG A 96 11.75 -3.18 11.15
CA ARG A 96 12.28 -2.05 10.41
C ARG A 96 11.28 -1.66 9.34
N GLU A 97 10.87 -0.40 9.30
CA GLU A 97 9.72 0.03 8.51
C GLU A 97 9.97 1.30 7.72
N VAL A 98 9.25 1.40 6.61
CA VAL A 98 9.02 2.63 5.85
C VAL A 98 7.52 2.92 5.93
N HIS A 99 7.14 4.17 6.13
CA HIS A 99 5.73 4.55 6.11
C HIS A 99 5.48 5.48 4.93
N ILE A 100 4.43 5.20 4.15
CA ILE A 100 4.06 6.00 2.99
C ILE A 100 2.57 6.28 3.03
N GLU A 101 2.18 7.56 2.97
CA GLU A 101 0.79 7.91 2.75
C GLU A 101 0.47 7.70 1.27
N ILE A 102 -0.47 6.80 0.99
CA ILE A 102 -0.84 6.47 -0.38
C ILE A 102 -1.51 7.68 -1.02
N PRO A 103 -1.07 8.11 -2.23
CA PRO A 103 -1.63 9.31 -2.89
C PRO A 103 -3.13 9.26 -3.06
N LYS A 104 -3.82 10.39 -2.79
CA LYS A 104 -5.27 10.54 -2.92
C LYS A 104 -6.08 9.64 -2.00
N THR A 105 -5.49 9.26 -0.86
CA THR A 105 -6.18 8.46 0.15
C THR A 105 -5.89 9.03 1.54
N LYS A 106 -6.60 8.48 2.53
CA LYS A 106 -6.27 8.67 3.94
C LYS A 106 -5.67 7.40 4.52
N THR A 107 -4.98 6.62 3.68
CA THR A 107 -4.42 5.34 4.07
C THR A 107 -2.90 5.44 4.17
N LEU A 108 -2.37 5.04 5.32
CA LEU A 108 -0.94 4.97 5.58
C LEU A 108 -0.49 3.52 5.38
N LEU A 109 0.48 3.31 4.51
CA LEU A 109 1.04 2.00 4.24
C LEU A 109 2.32 1.84 5.04
N PHE A 110 2.36 0.79 5.87
CA PHE A 110 3.55 0.37 6.60
C PHE A 110 4.22 -0.73 5.80
N ILE A 111 5.46 -0.54 5.39
CA ILE A 111 6.24 -1.55 4.68
C ILE A 111 7.39 -1.95 5.56
N GLY A 112 7.49 -3.22 5.89
CA GLY A 112 8.42 -3.64 6.93
C GLY A 112 9.03 -5.02 6.75
N GLN A 113 10.03 -5.27 7.59
CA GLN A 113 10.65 -6.57 7.78
C GLN A 113 11.04 -6.73 9.24
N ALA A 114 11.11 -7.97 9.70
CA ALA A 114 11.62 -8.25 11.02
C ALA A 114 13.13 -8.02 11.05
N VAL A 115 13.61 -7.42 12.15
CA VAL A 115 15.05 -7.28 12.41
C VAL A 115 15.41 -8.18 13.56
N SER A 116 16.49 -8.91 13.38
CA SER A 116 16.96 -9.86 14.37
C SER A 116 18.05 -9.26 15.27
#